data_3fa696caf04bd6a74805d282e4eacfcc
#
_entry.id   3fa696caf04bd6a74805d282e4eacfcc
#
_cell.length_a   1.000
_cell.length_b   1.000
_cell.length_c   1.000
_cell.angle_alpha   90.00
_cell.angle_beta   90.00
_cell.angle_gamma   90.00
#
_symmetry.space_group_name_H-M   'P 1'
#
loop_
_entity.id
_entity.type
_entity.pdbx_description
1 polymer ?
#
loop_
_entity_poly.entity_id
_entity_poly.type
_entity_poly.pdbx_seq_one_letter_code
_entity_poly.pdbx_strand_id
1 'polypeptide(L)'
;MKILTPFAQIFEGVAIAIEALRANRARALLTIMGVALGVFVVVAMSSVVRGINESFRRDLEAAGPTSFYVYRRPISGFNSCDGTVETCPERRNPPITLDEVAALERLPSIRAVTSHVGTGAKFRYKDKVMNAGMEVYTPNWTEVDGGDIYPGRNFTVAENAAGAKVALVNDKMAETLFGASDPIDKEILIDGVQFKVIGFYHYTASPMGTPTSAGGGDSPKAIVPFESARRHLNLWMRGNNLIVKPLSGVAVEEAVDDVTATLRARRGLRPNQNNTFDIVTQDRLWAIYNKLFGTFFVVGLALSSVGLLVGGVGVVAIMMISVTERTREIGVRKALGATRWTILWQFLVEAVTLTGIGASVGLVLGILVAIGVRTAWPSIPASTSWASVVAALGISAVTGVVFGMLPAVRAAKMDPVVALRYE
;
A
#
# COMPACT_ATOMS: atom_id res chain seq x y z
N MET A 1 -13.38 -52.16 4.45
CA MET A 1 -13.26 -51.46 5.73
C MET A 1 -11.87 -50.84 5.98
N LYS A 2 -11.17 -50.30 4.93
CA LYS A 2 -9.79 -49.77 5.02
C LYS A 2 -9.66 -48.26 4.67
N ILE A 3 -10.74 -47.55 4.37
CA ILE A 3 -10.72 -46.16 3.91
C ILE A 3 -11.00 -45.14 5.06
N LEU A 4 -11.55 -45.59 6.17
CA LEU A 4 -11.84 -44.74 7.35
C LEU A 4 -10.65 -44.54 8.30
N THR A 5 -9.55 -45.28 8.11
CA THR A 5 -8.37 -45.22 9.01
C THR A 5 -7.60 -43.88 8.97
N PRO A 6 -7.37 -43.18 7.83
CA PRO A 6 -6.60 -41.93 7.83
C PRO A 6 -7.36 -40.77 8.49
N PHE A 7 -8.67 -40.69 8.31
CA PHE A 7 -9.49 -39.65 8.95
C PHE A 7 -9.58 -39.81 10.47
N ALA A 8 -9.75 -41.07 10.96
CA ALA A 8 -9.76 -41.34 12.39
C ALA A 8 -8.41 -40.97 13.05
N GLN A 9 -7.28 -41.21 12.37
CA GLN A 9 -5.94 -40.83 12.84
C GLN A 9 -5.74 -39.32 12.92
N ILE A 10 -6.32 -38.54 11.99
CA ILE A 10 -6.27 -37.08 12.04
C ILE A 10 -7.06 -36.56 13.25
N PHE A 11 -8.28 -37.04 13.48
CA PHE A 11 -9.08 -36.61 14.63
C PHE A 11 -8.44 -37.00 15.98
N GLU A 12 -7.85 -38.18 16.07
CA GLU A 12 -7.10 -38.62 17.25
C GLU A 12 -5.86 -37.73 17.46
N GLY A 13 -5.10 -37.40 16.40
CA GLY A 13 -3.96 -36.49 16.46
C GLY A 13 -4.34 -35.06 16.91
N VAL A 14 -5.48 -34.55 16.48
CA VAL A 14 -6.01 -33.25 16.92
C VAL A 14 -6.39 -33.28 18.40
N ALA A 15 -7.07 -34.30 18.86
CA ALA A 15 -7.46 -34.46 20.27
C ALA A 15 -6.23 -34.50 21.17
N ILE A 16 -5.22 -35.28 20.79
CA ILE A 16 -3.95 -35.43 21.49
C ILE A 16 -3.19 -34.08 21.53
N ALA A 17 -3.17 -33.34 20.42
CA ALA A 17 -2.55 -32.02 20.37
C ALA A 17 -3.18 -31.02 21.36
N ILE A 18 -4.52 -31.03 21.46
CA ILE A 18 -5.25 -30.18 22.41
C ILE A 18 -4.94 -30.57 23.87
N GLU A 19 -4.80 -31.85 24.16
CA GLU A 19 -4.45 -32.33 25.49
C GLU A 19 -3.02 -31.97 25.89
N ALA A 20 -2.05 -32.09 24.98
CA ALA A 20 -0.68 -31.66 25.16
C ALA A 20 -0.56 -30.12 25.42
N LEU A 21 -1.41 -29.32 24.78
CA LEU A 21 -1.52 -27.88 25.03
C LEU A 21 -2.00 -27.59 26.47
N ARG A 22 -2.91 -28.36 26.99
CA ARG A 22 -3.44 -28.20 28.37
C ARG A 22 -2.44 -28.58 29.45
N ALA A 23 -1.58 -29.58 29.19
CA ALA A 23 -0.57 -30.04 30.12
C ALA A 23 0.54 -29.01 30.39
N ASN A 24 0.98 -28.26 29.36
CA ASN A 24 2.09 -27.30 29.43
C ASN A 24 1.72 -25.90 28.87
N ARG A 25 0.75 -25.24 29.51
CA ARG A 25 0.11 -24.01 29.03
C ARG A 25 1.09 -22.86 28.63
N ALA A 26 2.10 -22.58 29.46
CA ALA A 26 3.00 -21.48 29.20
C ALA A 26 3.85 -21.69 27.93
N ARG A 27 4.36 -22.93 27.75
CA ARG A 27 5.18 -23.28 26.58
C ARG A 27 4.32 -23.39 25.31
N ALA A 28 3.14 -23.97 25.43
CA ALA A 28 2.15 -24.03 24.36
C ALA A 28 1.76 -22.63 23.88
N LEU A 29 1.54 -21.70 24.79
CA LEU A 29 1.18 -20.33 24.49
C LEU A 29 2.30 -19.59 23.76
N LEU A 30 3.57 -19.76 24.20
CA LEU A 30 4.75 -19.20 23.52
C LEU A 30 4.90 -19.73 22.09
N THR A 31 4.70 -21.04 21.90
CA THR A 31 4.79 -21.66 20.57
C THR A 31 3.67 -21.16 19.64
N ILE A 32 2.43 -21.16 20.14
CA ILE A 32 1.27 -20.63 19.38
C ILE A 32 1.48 -19.16 19.04
N MET A 33 1.96 -18.34 20.00
CA MET A 33 2.24 -16.93 19.76
C MET A 33 3.33 -16.72 18.70
N GLY A 34 4.42 -17.49 18.73
CA GLY A 34 5.49 -17.41 17.72
C GLY A 34 4.97 -17.67 16.31
N VAL A 35 4.23 -18.78 16.13
CA VAL A 35 3.63 -19.10 14.83
C VAL A 35 2.56 -18.09 14.45
N ALA A 36 1.69 -17.69 15.40
CA ALA A 36 0.65 -16.69 15.17
C ALA A 36 1.23 -15.35 14.73
N LEU A 37 2.31 -14.90 15.37
CA LEU A 37 3.00 -13.64 14.98
C LEU A 37 3.55 -13.72 13.56
N GLY A 38 4.20 -14.83 13.20
CA GLY A 38 4.73 -15.04 11.86
C GLY A 38 3.63 -14.99 10.79
N VAL A 39 2.54 -15.72 11.00
CA VAL A 39 1.39 -15.75 10.08
C VAL A 39 0.68 -14.40 10.05
N PHE A 40 0.49 -13.75 11.20
CA PHE A 40 -0.10 -12.43 11.32
C PHE A 40 0.63 -11.40 10.45
N VAL A 41 1.97 -11.33 10.53
CA VAL A 41 2.77 -10.38 9.75
C VAL A 41 2.59 -10.62 8.25
N VAL A 42 2.62 -11.87 7.78
CA VAL A 42 2.40 -12.20 6.36
C VAL A 42 1.02 -11.76 5.89
N VAL A 43 -0.03 -12.07 6.66
CA VAL A 43 -1.42 -11.76 6.28
C VAL A 43 -1.67 -10.27 6.32
N ALA A 44 -1.26 -9.58 7.38
CA ALA A 44 -1.44 -8.14 7.53
C ALA A 44 -0.71 -7.37 6.41
N MET A 45 0.58 -7.69 6.18
CA MET A 45 1.40 -7.04 5.15
C MET A 45 0.86 -7.28 3.75
N SER A 46 0.51 -8.54 3.43
CA SER A 46 -0.08 -8.90 2.14
C SER A 46 -1.42 -8.18 1.89
N SER A 47 -2.24 -8.02 2.93
CA SER A 47 -3.54 -7.33 2.83
C SER A 47 -3.37 -5.83 2.58
N VAL A 48 -2.42 -5.18 3.25
CA VAL A 48 -2.12 -3.75 3.06
C VAL A 48 -1.52 -3.51 1.67
N VAL A 49 -0.47 -4.26 1.30
CA VAL A 49 0.19 -4.12 -0.02
C VAL A 49 -0.81 -4.34 -1.16
N ARG A 50 -1.68 -5.35 -1.03
CA ARG A 50 -2.71 -5.60 -2.05
C ARG A 50 -3.73 -4.45 -2.12
N GLY A 51 -4.20 -3.95 -0.98
CA GLY A 51 -5.12 -2.83 -0.94
C GLY A 51 -4.55 -1.59 -1.63
N ILE A 52 -3.30 -1.27 -1.33
CA ILE A 52 -2.60 -0.15 -1.98
C ILE A 52 -2.42 -0.42 -3.48
N ASN A 53 -2.04 -1.63 -3.91
CA ASN A 53 -1.92 -2.00 -5.33
C ASN A 53 -3.24 -1.82 -6.07
N GLU A 54 -4.35 -2.25 -5.50
CA GLU A 54 -5.67 -2.14 -6.09
C GLU A 54 -6.15 -0.69 -6.16
N SER A 55 -5.86 0.11 -5.13
CA SER A 55 -6.11 1.54 -5.15
C SER A 55 -5.32 2.21 -6.26
N PHE A 56 -4.01 1.96 -6.30
CA PHE A 56 -3.12 2.54 -7.29
C PHE A 56 -3.51 2.17 -8.73
N ARG A 57 -3.92 0.92 -8.97
CA ARG A 57 -4.39 0.48 -10.29
C ARG A 57 -5.67 1.19 -10.72
N ARG A 58 -6.66 1.30 -9.82
CA ARG A 58 -7.90 2.04 -10.09
C ARG A 58 -7.63 3.50 -10.41
N ASP A 59 -6.73 4.07 -9.67
CA ASP A 59 -6.33 5.45 -9.86
C ASP A 59 -5.65 5.66 -11.22
N LEU A 60 -4.73 4.77 -11.64
CA LEU A 60 -4.12 4.82 -12.97
C LEU A 60 -5.15 4.68 -14.10
N GLU A 61 -6.12 3.79 -13.94
CA GLU A 61 -7.20 3.60 -14.90
C GLU A 61 -8.08 4.87 -15.01
N ALA A 62 -8.32 5.57 -13.91
CA ALA A 62 -9.11 6.81 -13.88
C ALA A 62 -8.39 8.00 -14.50
N ALA A 63 -7.09 8.15 -14.30
CA ALA A 63 -6.28 9.24 -14.88
C ALA A 63 -6.07 9.10 -16.40
N GLY A 64 -6.42 7.94 -16.97
CA GLY A 64 -6.17 7.59 -18.38
C GLY A 64 -4.73 7.14 -18.62
N PRO A 65 -4.54 6.09 -19.44
CA PRO A 65 -3.28 5.33 -19.51
C PRO A 65 -2.10 6.08 -20.16
N THR A 66 -2.28 7.27 -20.66
CA THR A 66 -1.30 7.95 -21.50
C THR A 66 -0.69 9.23 -20.92
N SER A 67 -1.26 9.78 -19.83
CA SER A 67 -0.72 11.03 -19.25
C SER A 67 0.58 10.77 -18.50
N PHE A 68 1.52 11.74 -18.58
CA PHE A 68 2.76 11.73 -17.83
C PHE A 68 3.02 13.07 -17.15
N TYR A 69 3.93 13.07 -16.18
CA TYR A 69 4.18 14.22 -15.33
C TYR A 69 5.58 14.79 -15.55
N VAL A 70 5.71 16.10 -15.51
CA VAL A 70 6.99 16.80 -15.57
C VAL A 70 7.22 17.52 -14.25
N TYR A 71 8.27 17.14 -13.55
CA TYR A 71 8.66 17.71 -12.26
C TYR A 71 9.95 18.50 -12.37
N ARG A 72 10.07 19.52 -11.56
CA ARG A 72 11.32 20.28 -11.43
C ARG A 72 12.46 19.43 -10.87
N ARG A 73 12.15 18.44 -10.03
CA ARG A 73 13.12 17.59 -9.33
C ARG A 73 12.75 16.14 -9.53
N PRO A 74 13.76 15.24 -9.57
CA PRO A 74 13.49 13.82 -9.63
C PRO A 74 12.59 13.35 -8.49
N ILE A 75 11.60 12.56 -8.83
CA ILE A 75 10.87 11.78 -7.84
C ILE A 75 11.68 10.51 -7.56
N SER A 76 12.58 10.59 -6.60
CA SER A 76 13.33 9.44 -6.12
C SER A 76 12.71 8.98 -4.80
N GLY A 77 12.26 7.74 -4.74
CA GLY A 77 11.49 7.19 -3.63
C GLY A 77 12.08 7.44 -2.24
N PHE A 78 13.28 7.18 -1.90
CA PHE A 78 13.90 7.35 -0.59
C PHE A 78 15.25 8.07 -0.62
N ASN A 79 15.50 8.92 -1.60
CA ASN A 79 16.68 9.76 -1.48
C ASN A 79 16.45 10.73 -0.31
N SER A 80 17.04 10.41 0.81
CA SER A 80 17.13 11.26 1.98
C SER A 80 17.97 12.49 1.65
N CYS A 81 17.32 13.45 1.01
CA CYS A 81 17.81 14.80 0.88
C CYS A 81 17.80 15.41 2.28
N ASP A 82 18.95 15.61 2.90
CA ASP A 82 19.07 16.27 4.20
C ASP A 82 18.78 17.77 4.14
N GLY A 83 18.48 18.27 2.95
CA GLY A 83 18.15 19.66 2.70
C GLY A 83 19.35 20.50 2.28
N THR A 84 20.56 19.97 2.27
CA THR A 84 21.75 20.69 1.77
C THR A 84 21.81 20.65 0.25
N VAL A 85 22.54 21.58 -0.36
CA VAL A 85 22.73 21.61 -1.83
C VAL A 85 23.73 20.55 -2.29
N GLU A 86 24.55 20.06 -1.39
CA GLU A 86 25.55 19.04 -1.67
C GLU A 86 24.91 17.68 -1.85
N THR A 87 23.95 17.33 -1.01
CA THR A 87 23.18 16.07 -1.11
C THR A 87 22.01 16.15 -2.08
N CYS A 88 21.57 17.36 -2.46
CA CYS A 88 20.41 17.63 -3.30
C CYS A 88 20.72 18.70 -4.36
N PRO A 89 21.58 18.42 -5.33
CA PRO A 89 21.94 19.40 -6.37
C PRO A 89 20.71 19.88 -7.16
N GLU A 90 19.68 19.05 -7.27
CA GLU A 90 18.42 19.34 -7.96
C GLU A 90 17.60 20.47 -7.30
N ARG A 91 17.92 20.90 -6.08
CA ARG A 91 17.30 22.08 -5.45
C ARG A 91 17.59 23.36 -6.24
N ARG A 92 18.69 23.42 -6.99
CA ARG A 92 19.07 24.53 -7.87
C ARG A 92 18.31 24.53 -9.20
N ASN A 93 17.63 23.44 -9.55
CA ASN A 93 16.87 23.39 -10.79
C ASN A 93 15.89 24.59 -10.86
N PRO A 94 15.79 25.26 -12.01
CA PRO A 94 14.87 26.36 -12.18
C PRO A 94 13.41 25.87 -12.09
N PRO A 95 12.47 26.72 -11.66
CA PRO A 95 11.05 26.39 -11.72
C PRO A 95 10.62 26.19 -13.18
N ILE A 96 9.56 25.42 -13.38
CA ILE A 96 8.91 25.29 -14.68
C ILE A 96 8.11 26.56 -14.92
N THR A 97 8.38 27.23 -16.04
CA THR A 97 7.80 28.54 -16.39
C THR A 97 6.56 28.37 -17.27
N LEU A 98 5.70 29.42 -17.30
CA LEU A 98 4.53 29.44 -18.18
C LEU A 98 4.92 29.51 -19.66
N ASP A 99 6.09 30.09 -19.98
CA ASP A 99 6.61 30.09 -21.34
C ASP A 99 7.02 28.68 -21.81
N GLU A 100 7.52 27.87 -20.90
CA GLU A 100 7.78 26.46 -21.18
C GLU A 100 6.47 25.71 -21.42
N VAL A 101 5.44 25.96 -20.62
CA VAL A 101 4.08 25.37 -20.80
C VAL A 101 3.54 25.71 -22.18
N ALA A 102 3.55 27.02 -22.55
CA ALA A 102 3.07 27.48 -23.85
C ALA A 102 3.86 26.90 -25.04
N ALA A 103 5.13 26.54 -24.83
CA ALA A 103 5.91 25.86 -25.85
C ALA A 103 5.53 24.39 -26.00
N LEU A 104 5.27 23.72 -24.90
CA LEU A 104 4.83 22.30 -24.92
C LEU A 104 3.43 22.14 -25.50
N GLU A 105 2.51 23.07 -25.25
CA GLU A 105 1.17 23.07 -25.86
C GLU A 105 1.17 23.19 -27.40
N ARG A 106 2.26 23.70 -28.00
CA ARG A 106 2.39 23.80 -29.45
C ARG A 106 2.97 22.57 -30.12
N LEU A 107 3.37 21.56 -29.36
CA LEU A 107 3.92 20.33 -29.93
C LEU A 107 2.83 19.52 -30.59
N PRO A 108 3.06 18.97 -31.80
CA PRO A 108 2.07 18.18 -32.52
C PRO A 108 1.75 16.84 -31.86
N SER A 109 2.66 16.34 -31.04
CA SER A 109 2.50 15.09 -30.27
C SER A 109 1.68 15.28 -29.00
N ILE A 110 1.39 16.51 -28.59
CA ILE A 110 0.73 16.83 -27.32
C ILE A 110 -0.69 17.33 -27.55
N ARG A 111 -1.65 16.78 -26.82
CA ARG A 111 -3.04 17.21 -26.81
C ARG A 111 -3.28 18.36 -25.83
N ALA A 112 -2.77 18.21 -24.59
CA ALA A 112 -2.98 19.20 -23.56
C ALA A 112 -1.84 19.17 -22.53
N VAL A 113 -1.53 20.34 -21.98
CA VAL A 113 -0.58 20.52 -20.88
C VAL A 113 -1.28 21.32 -19.79
N THR A 114 -1.20 20.83 -18.55
CA THR A 114 -1.80 21.49 -17.40
C THR A 114 -0.72 21.79 -16.36
N SER A 115 -0.65 23.05 -15.93
CA SER A 115 0.14 23.44 -14.76
C SER A 115 -0.63 23.06 -13.50
N HIS A 116 0.08 22.46 -12.56
CA HIS A 116 -0.46 22.01 -11.29
C HIS A 116 0.45 22.38 -10.12
N VAL A 117 -0.14 22.95 -9.07
CA VAL A 117 0.52 23.17 -7.78
C VAL A 117 -0.40 22.72 -6.66
N GLY A 118 0.02 21.71 -5.92
CA GLY A 118 -0.66 21.30 -4.69
C GLY A 118 -0.03 21.98 -3.47
N THR A 119 -0.86 22.54 -2.60
CA THR A 119 -0.44 23.18 -1.35
C THR A 119 -1.55 23.08 -0.30
N GLY A 120 -1.23 23.39 0.96
CA GLY A 120 -2.23 23.56 2.00
C GLY A 120 -2.63 25.04 2.11
N ALA A 121 -3.91 25.28 2.44
CA ALA A 121 -4.43 26.62 2.71
C ALA A 121 -5.42 26.59 3.88
N LYS A 122 -5.66 27.75 4.47
CA LYS A 122 -6.66 27.92 5.53
C LYS A 122 -7.96 28.41 4.92
N PHE A 123 -8.98 27.57 5.04
CA PHE A 123 -10.33 27.87 4.55
C PHE A 123 -11.24 28.32 5.67
N ARG A 124 -12.05 29.34 5.41
CA ARG A 124 -13.06 29.83 6.35
C ARG A 124 -14.40 30.11 5.65
N TYR A 125 -15.46 29.60 6.25
CA TYR A 125 -16.83 29.94 5.88
C TYR A 125 -17.64 30.23 7.14
N LYS A 126 -18.12 31.47 7.29
CA LYS A 126 -18.74 31.95 8.54
C LYS A 126 -17.82 31.69 9.74
N ASP A 127 -18.30 30.92 10.72
CA ASP A 127 -17.57 30.59 11.95
C ASP A 127 -16.68 29.34 11.82
N LYS A 128 -16.85 28.57 10.72
CA LYS A 128 -16.08 27.36 10.50
C LYS A 128 -14.73 27.68 9.84
N VAL A 129 -13.67 27.16 10.42
CA VAL A 129 -12.30 27.29 9.94
C VAL A 129 -11.67 25.92 9.84
N MET A 130 -10.97 25.63 8.74
CA MET A 130 -10.23 24.39 8.56
C MET A 130 -8.98 24.62 7.72
N ASN A 131 -7.96 23.79 7.95
CA ASN A 131 -6.83 23.65 7.03
C ASN A 131 -7.13 22.50 6.08
N ALA A 132 -7.01 22.72 4.78
CA ALA A 132 -7.33 21.74 3.76
C ALA A 132 -6.37 21.86 2.55
N GLY A 133 -6.41 20.87 1.67
CA GLY A 133 -5.67 20.91 0.41
C GLY A 133 -6.18 21.99 -0.53
N MET A 134 -5.28 22.71 -1.16
CA MET A 134 -5.56 23.62 -2.26
C MET A 134 -4.80 23.14 -3.49
N GLU A 135 -5.54 22.77 -4.51
CA GLU A 135 -5.01 22.39 -5.81
C GLU A 135 -5.18 23.56 -6.78
N VAL A 136 -4.12 23.92 -7.43
CA VAL A 136 -4.09 25.05 -8.34
C VAL A 136 -3.84 24.53 -9.74
N TYR A 137 -4.79 24.79 -10.65
CA TYR A 137 -4.73 24.27 -12.03
C TYR A 137 -4.93 25.35 -13.08
N THR A 138 -4.42 25.08 -14.29
CA THR A 138 -4.85 25.77 -15.51
C THR A 138 -6.20 25.21 -16.00
N PRO A 139 -6.99 25.93 -16.80
CA PRO A 139 -8.39 25.59 -17.11
C PRO A 139 -8.63 24.23 -17.77
N ASN A 140 -7.64 23.72 -18.49
CA ASN A 140 -7.71 22.46 -19.24
C ASN A 140 -7.45 21.20 -18.37
N TRP A 141 -7.40 21.36 -17.05
CA TRP A 141 -7.09 20.27 -16.12
C TRP A 141 -8.04 19.08 -16.22
N THR A 142 -9.32 19.32 -16.51
CA THR A 142 -10.32 18.25 -16.66
C THR A 142 -10.05 17.34 -17.84
N GLU A 143 -9.34 17.81 -18.88
CA GLU A 143 -8.93 16.97 -20.00
C GLU A 143 -7.78 16.02 -19.66
N VAL A 144 -7.01 16.35 -18.64
CA VAL A 144 -5.72 15.73 -18.34
C VAL A 144 -5.80 14.88 -17.07
N ASP A 145 -6.38 15.42 -16.01
CA ASP A 145 -6.44 14.79 -14.68
C ASP A 145 -7.80 14.10 -14.42
N GLY A 146 -8.77 14.31 -15.30
CA GLY A 146 -10.12 13.79 -15.17
C GLY A 146 -10.91 14.51 -14.06
N GLY A 147 -12.10 14.04 -13.79
CA GLY A 147 -12.99 14.54 -12.76
C GLY A 147 -14.27 15.13 -13.33
N ASP A 148 -15.40 14.71 -12.73
CA ASP A 148 -16.71 15.25 -13.03
C ASP A 148 -16.97 16.49 -12.18
N ILE A 149 -17.44 17.55 -12.84
CA ILE A 149 -17.88 18.76 -12.15
C ILE A 149 -19.40 18.84 -12.23
N TYR A 150 -20.04 18.50 -11.16
CA TYR A 150 -21.50 18.55 -11.02
C TYR A 150 -21.90 18.56 -9.52
N PRO A 151 -22.81 19.43 -9.10
CA PRO A 151 -23.39 20.57 -9.83
C PRO A 151 -22.41 21.72 -10.01
N GLY A 152 -22.69 22.61 -10.96
CA GLY A 152 -21.86 23.78 -11.27
C GLY A 152 -21.06 23.65 -12.54
N ARG A 153 -19.94 24.36 -12.62
CA ARG A 153 -19.09 24.42 -13.80
C ARG A 153 -17.62 24.60 -13.45
N ASN A 154 -16.74 24.27 -14.43
CA ASN A 154 -15.33 24.63 -14.36
C ASN A 154 -15.12 26.15 -14.59
N PHE A 155 -13.97 26.65 -14.18
CA PHE A 155 -13.52 27.99 -14.54
C PHE A 155 -13.02 28.03 -15.99
N THR A 156 -13.29 29.14 -16.65
CA THR A 156 -12.93 29.35 -18.06
C THR A 156 -11.50 29.90 -18.23
N VAL A 157 -10.98 29.82 -19.46
CA VAL A 157 -9.68 30.42 -19.83
C VAL A 157 -9.68 31.92 -19.53
N ALA A 158 -10.79 32.61 -19.81
CA ALA A 158 -10.94 34.05 -19.54
C ALA A 158 -10.91 34.35 -18.04
N GLU A 159 -11.60 33.58 -17.21
CA GLU A 159 -11.58 33.72 -15.76
C GLU A 159 -10.19 33.48 -15.18
N ASN A 160 -9.48 32.44 -15.66
CA ASN A 160 -8.09 32.22 -15.28
C ASN A 160 -7.20 33.41 -15.68
N ALA A 161 -7.25 33.87 -16.93
CA ALA A 161 -6.43 35.00 -17.43
C ALA A 161 -6.72 36.30 -16.65
N ALA A 162 -7.96 36.54 -16.29
CA ALA A 162 -8.39 37.69 -15.47
C ALA A 162 -7.94 37.57 -14.01
N GLY A 163 -7.56 36.36 -13.52
CA GLY A 163 -7.29 36.08 -12.12
C GLY A 163 -8.56 36.13 -11.27
N ALA A 164 -9.68 35.65 -11.85
CA ALA A 164 -10.97 35.62 -11.16
C ALA A 164 -10.92 34.81 -9.87
N LYS A 165 -11.51 35.35 -8.80
CA LYS A 165 -11.54 34.74 -7.49
C LYS A 165 -12.68 33.73 -7.39
N VAL A 166 -12.53 32.60 -8.10
CA VAL A 166 -13.47 31.48 -8.13
C VAL A 166 -12.79 30.22 -7.65
N ALA A 167 -13.56 29.32 -7.07
CA ALA A 167 -13.07 28.04 -6.54
C ALA A 167 -14.06 26.91 -6.83
N LEU A 168 -13.52 25.69 -7.00
CA LEU A 168 -14.27 24.44 -6.96
C LEU A 168 -13.98 23.76 -5.64
N VAL A 169 -14.95 23.07 -5.06
CA VAL A 169 -14.78 22.32 -3.81
C VAL A 169 -15.12 20.85 -4.04
N ASN A 170 -14.44 19.95 -3.36
CA ASN A 170 -14.82 18.54 -3.40
C ASN A 170 -15.92 18.22 -2.38
N ASP A 171 -16.51 17.03 -2.52
CA ASP A 171 -17.60 16.56 -1.65
C ASP A 171 -17.25 16.66 -0.18
N LYS A 172 -16.04 16.27 0.20
CA LYS A 172 -15.58 16.27 1.59
C LYS A 172 -15.42 17.67 2.17
N MET A 173 -14.94 18.62 1.36
CA MET A 173 -14.87 20.02 1.77
C MET A 173 -16.26 20.63 1.88
N ALA A 174 -17.15 20.30 0.97
CA ALA A 174 -18.54 20.75 0.99
C ALA A 174 -19.24 20.27 2.27
N GLU A 175 -19.16 18.98 2.58
CA GLU A 175 -19.71 18.39 3.79
C GLU A 175 -19.17 19.07 5.06
N THR A 176 -17.86 19.29 5.13
CA THR A 176 -17.20 19.80 6.34
C THR A 176 -17.47 21.30 6.56
N LEU A 177 -17.35 22.14 5.52
CA LEU A 177 -17.51 23.58 5.62
C LEU A 177 -18.97 24.02 5.61
N PHE A 178 -19.78 23.45 4.71
CA PHE A 178 -21.13 23.92 4.46
C PHE A 178 -22.20 23.03 5.13
N GLY A 179 -21.85 21.76 5.47
CA GLY A 179 -22.81 20.81 6.01
C GLY A 179 -23.91 20.49 4.99
N ALA A 180 -25.17 20.66 5.37
CA ALA A 180 -26.32 20.44 4.50
C ALA A 180 -26.66 21.62 3.57
N SER A 181 -25.89 22.72 3.61
CA SER A 181 -26.16 23.90 2.77
C SER A 181 -25.45 23.77 1.41
N ASP A 182 -26.16 24.06 0.32
CA ASP A 182 -25.56 24.15 -1.02
C ASP A 182 -24.41 25.16 -1.03
N PRO A 183 -23.18 24.79 -1.39
CA PRO A 183 -22.04 25.70 -1.44
C PRO A 183 -21.94 26.54 -2.72
N ILE A 184 -22.72 26.26 -3.76
CA ILE A 184 -22.65 27.03 -5.02
C ILE A 184 -23.06 28.49 -4.76
N ASP A 185 -22.37 29.40 -5.44
CA ASP A 185 -22.49 30.84 -5.33
C ASP A 185 -22.15 31.43 -3.95
N LYS A 186 -21.71 30.63 -2.99
CA LYS A 186 -21.25 31.14 -1.69
C LYS A 186 -19.79 31.56 -1.72
N GLU A 187 -19.48 32.47 -0.84
CA GLU A 187 -18.15 33.03 -0.69
C GLU A 187 -17.40 32.36 0.45
N ILE A 188 -16.18 31.91 0.17
CA ILE A 188 -15.26 31.33 1.16
C ILE A 188 -14.00 32.19 1.22
N LEU A 189 -13.36 32.22 2.36
CA LEU A 189 -12.05 32.83 2.50
C LEU A 189 -10.97 31.76 2.41
N ILE A 190 -10.05 31.95 1.48
CA ILE A 190 -8.84 31.14 1.31
C ILE A 190 -7.64 32.01 1.70
N ASP A 191 -6.97 31.67 2.79
CA ASP A 191 -5.89 32.50 3.38
C ASP A 191 -6.24 33.98 3.52
N GLY A 192 -7.50 34.28 3.86
CA GLY A 192 -8.00 35.65 4.05
C GLY A 192 -8.53 36.32 2.79
N VAL A 193 -8.36 35.73 1.61
CA VAL A 193 -8.88 36.26 0.34
C VAL A 193 -10.21 35.60 0.01
N GLN A 194 -11.18 36.39 -0.44
CA GLN A 194 -12.54 35.96 -0.73
C GLN A 194 -12.62 35.31 -2.13
N PHE A 195 -13.17 34.09 -2.18
CA PHE A 195 -13.40 33.31 -3.40
C PHE A 195 -14.85 32.87 -3.47
N LYS A 196 -15.42 32.91 -4.67
CA LYS A 196 -16.77 32.43 -4.94
C LYS A 196 -16.73 30.95 -5.36
N VAL A 197 -17.51 30.10 -4.73
CA VAL A 197 -17.63 28.68 -5.13
C VAL A 197 -18.52 28.58 -6.36
N ILE A 198 -18.03 28.00 -7.46
CA ILE A 198 -18.73 27.92 -8.75
C ILE A 198 -19.10 26.49 -9.14
N GLY A 199 -18.63 25.50 -8.42
CA GLY A 199 -18.95 24.10 -8.71
C GLY A 199 -18.37 23.12 -7.72
N PHE A 200 -18.88 21.92 -7.82
CA PHE A 200 -18.35 20.74 -7.14
C PHE A 200 -17.57 19.89 -8.10
N TYR A 201 -16.46 19.38 -7.66
CA TYR A 201 -15.78 18.32 -8.39
C TYR A 201 -15.79 17.02 -7.60
N HIS A 202 -16.18 15.97 -8.29
CA HIS A 202 -16.08 14.62 -7.77
C HIS A 202 -14.67 14.11 -8.11
N TYR A 203 -13.86 13.98 -7.07
CA TYR A 203 -12.50 13.55 -7.23
C TYR A 203 -12.47 12.05 -7.53
N THR A 204 -12.18 11.72 -8.76
CA THR A 204 -11.68 10.39 -9.09
C THR A 204 -10.22 10.39 -8.64
N ALA A 205 -9.90 9.59 -7.62
CA ALA A 205 -8.60 9.60 -6.98
C ALA A 205 -7.48 9.56 -8.02
N SER A 206 -6.64 10.59 -8.08
CA SER A 206 -5.41 10.52 -8.86
C SER A 206 -4.35 9.78 -8.04
N PRO A 207 -3.69 8.76 -8.59
CA PRO A 207 -2.67 7.96 -7.92
C PRO A 207 -1.47 8.78 -7.51
N MET A 208 -1.38 9.90 -8.17
CA MET A 208 -0.35 10.89 -8.03
C MET A 208 -0.88 12.12 -7.33
N GLY A 209 -1.74 11.94 -6.35
CA GLY A 209 -1.85 12.97 -5.32
C GLY A 209 -0.42 13.36 -5.01
N THR A 210 0.00 14.57 -5.46
CA THR A 210 1.38 15.03 -5.29
C THR A 210 1.85 14.69 -3.88
N PRO A 211 3.13 14.34 -3.66
CA PRO A 211 3.67 14.06 -2.33
C PRO A 211 3.39 15.14 -1.29
N THR A 212 2.91 16.31 -1.73
CA THR A 212 2.48 17.44 -0.91
C THR A 212 1.02 17.36 -0.46
N SER A 213 0.16 16.58 -1.11
CA SER A 213 -1.19 16.31 -0.61
C SER A 213 -1.12 15.13 0.38
N ALA A 214 -0.69 15.42 1.60
CA ALA A 214 -0.79 14.50 2.74
C ALA A 214 -2.27 14.30 3.10
N GLY A 215 -2.97 13.49 2.31
CA GLY A 215 -4.36 13.14 2.53
C GLY A 215 -4.87 12.45 1.26
N GLY A 216 -5.16 11.16 1.35
CA GLY A 216 -5.76 10.39 0.27
C GLY A 216 -7.02 11.05 -0.30
N GLY A 217 -7.55 10.50 -1.39
CA GLY A 217 -8.66 11.08 -2.16
C GLY A 217 -9.93 11.50 -1.41
N ASP A 218 -10.04 11.16 -0.12
CA ASP A 218 -11.18 11.50 0.75
C ASP A 218 -10.91 12.71 1.68
N SER A 219 -9.83 13.47 1.43
CA SER A 219 -9.55 14.68 2.22
C SER A 219 -10.22 15.93 1.64
N PRO A 220 -10.62 16.91 2.49
CA PRO A 220 -11.17 18.17 2.03
C PRO A 220 -10.18 18.92 1.14
N LYS A 221 -10.63 19.30 -0.07
CA LYS A 221 -9.80 20.00 -1.06
C LYS A 221 -10.62 21.02 -1.83
N ALA A 222 -9.93 22.10 -2.30
CA ALA A 222 -10.49 23.03 -3.26
C ALA A 222 -9.55 23.19 -4.45
N ILE A 223 -10.11 23.46 -5.63
CA ILE A 223 -9.38 23.82 -6.83
C ILE A 223 -9.55 25.30 -7.11
N VAL A 224 -8.44 25.97 -7.40
CA VAL A 224 -8.38 27.42 -7.68
C VAL A 224 -7.67 27.65 -9.02
N PRO A 225 -8.12 28.62 -9.85
CA PRO A 225 -7.42 28.96 -11.09
C PRO A 225 -5.99 29.42 -10.85
N PHE A 226 -5.07 28.99 -11.72
CA PHE A 226 -3.62 29.19 -11.57
C PHE A 226 -3.24 30.68 -11.43
N GLU A 227 -3.76 31.54 -12.31
CA GLU A 227 -3.48 32.97 -12.27
C GLU A 227 -4.11 33.66 -11.05
N SER A 228 -5.26 33.19 -10.60
CA SER A 228 -5.88 33.69 -9.38
C SER A 228 -5.03 33.41 -8.14
N ALA A 229 -4.57 32.17 -7.99
CA ALA A 229 -3.68 31.79 -6.91
C ALA A 229 -2.34 32.55 -6.97
N ARG A 230 -1.76 32.71 -8.17
CA ARG A 230 -0.51 33.46 -8.38
C ARG A 230 -0.64 34.92 -7.97
N ARG A 231 -1.75 35.57 -8.30
CA ARG A 231 -1.97 37.02 -8.04
C ARG A 231 -2.41 37.31 -6.61
N HIS A 232 -3.17 36.41 -5.98
CA HIS A 232 -3.88 36.70 -4.72
C HIS A 232 -3.43 35.87 -3.54
N LEU A 233 -2.81 34.67 -3.75
CA LEU A 233 -2.49 33.72 -2.70
C LEU A 233 -0.98 33.44 -2.55
N ASN A 234 -0.11 34.32 -3.09
CA ASN A 234 1.35 34.16 -3.04
C ASN A 234 1.83 32.76 -3.45
N LEU A 235 1.28 32.23 -4.54
CA LEU A 235 1.59 30.88 -5.02
C LEU A 235 3.09 30.66 -5.20
N TRP A 236 3.62 29.65 -4.57
CA TRP A 236 5.04 29.30 -4.69
C TRP A 236 5.32 28.59 -6.01
N MET A 237 5.75 29.32 -7.02
CA MET A 237 5.99 28.84 -8.39
C MET A 237 7.00 27.69 -8.50
N ARG A 238 7.88 27.51 -7.50
CA ARG A 238 8.82 26.38 -7.46
C ARG A 238 8.14 25.04 -7.28
N GLY A 239 6.89 25.02 -6.85
CA GLY A 239 6.04 23.82 -6.74
C GLY A 239 5.28 23.51 -8.04
N ASN A 240 5.42 24.31 -9.11
CA ASN A 240 4.74 24.07 -10.37
C ASN A 240 5.25 22.78 -11.03
N ASN A 241 4.33 21.86 -11.29
CA ASN A 241 4.54 20.61 -12.02
C ASN A 241 3.61 20.62 -13.24
N LEU A 242 3.95 19.86 -14.27
CA LEU A 242 3.07 19.75 -15.43
C LEU A 242 2.49 18.34 -15.49
N ILE A 243 1.25 18.29 -15.93
CA ILE A 243 0.60 17.07 -16.35
C ILE A 243 0.42 17.20 -17.87
N VAL A 244 0.95 16.24 -18.60
CA VAL A 244 1.00 16.27 -20.06
C VAL A 244 0.21 15.09 -20.61
N LYS A 245 -0.72 15.36 -21.51
CA LYS A 245 -1.50 14.34 -22.21
C LYS A 245 -1.08 14.32 -23.67
N PRO A 246 -0.55 13.19 -24.17
CA PRO A 246 -0.23 13.00 -25.57
C PRO A 246 -1.49 13.04 -26.45
N LEU A 247 -1.31 13.35 -27.73
CA LEU A 247 -2.36 13.22 -28.73
C LEU A 247 -2.75 11.75 -28.90
N SER A 248 -4.01 11.49 -29.11
CA SER A 248 -4.51 10.13 -29.34
C SER A 248 -3.82 9.48 -30.54
N GLY A 249 -3.23 8.30 -30.34
CA GLY A 249 -2.46 7.59 -31.37
C GLY A 249 -0.96 7.86 -31.39
N VAL A 250 -0.46 8.80 -30.60
CA VAL A 250 0.98 9.03 -30.40
C VAL A 250 1.47 8.15 -29.24
N ALA A 251 2.61 7.51 -29.42
CA ALA A 251 3.24 6.75 -28.36
C ALA A 251 3.70 7.66 -27.22
N VAL A 252 3.58 7.21 -25.97
CA VAL A 252 3.97 8.00 -24.79
C VAL A 252 5.45 8.33 -24.85
N GLU A 253 6.29 7.41 -25.30
CA GLU A 253 7.73 7.57 -25.44
C GLU A 253 8.08 8.67 -26.43
N GLU A 254 7.39 8.75 -27.57
CA GLU A 254 7.57 9.81 -28.57
C GLU A 254 7.22 11.18 -27.99
N ALA A 255 6.10 11.27 -27.27
CA ALA A 255 5.69 12.49 -26.60
C ALA A 255 6.67 12.93 -25.50
N VAL A 256 7.22 11.96 -24.76
CA VAL A 256 8.27 12.19 -23.74
C VAL A 256 9.55 12.71 -24.37
N ASP A 257 9.96 12.17 -25.51
CA ASP A 257 11.16 12.60 -26.23
C ASP A 257 10.99 14.04 -26.77
N ASP A 258 9.83 14.37 -27.35
CA ASP A 258 9.50 15.72 -27.83
C ASP A 258 9.51 16.76 -26.70
N VAL A 259 8.88 16.42 -25.55
CA VAL A 259 8.88 17.28 -24.36
C VAL A 259 10.30 17.44 -23.82
N THR A 260 11.07 16.36 -23.76
CA THR A 260 12.47 16.40 -23.32
C THR A 260 13.31 17.28 -24.21
N ALA A 261 13.23 17.11 -25.53
CA ALA A 261 13.96 17.91 -26.51
C ALA A 261 13.62 19.40 -26.39
N THR A 262 12.33 19.72 -26.28
CA THR A 262 11.84 21.11 -26.17
C THR A 262 12.29 21.74 -24.86
N LEU A 263 12.19 21.10 -23.73
CA LEU A 263 12.64 21.64 -22.45
C LEU A 263 14.16 21.79 -22.38
N ARG A 264 14.92 20.82 -22.92
CA ARG A 264 16.40 20.94 -23.03
C ARG A 264 16.80 22.12 -23.88
N ALA A 265 16.18 22.31 -25.07
CA ALA A 265 16.45 23.42 -25.95
C ALA A 265 16.15 24.77 -25.28
N ARG A 266 14.99 24.89 -24.62
CA ARG A 266 14.60 26.11 -23.91
C ARG A 266 15.50 26.45 -22.73
N ARG A 267 16.01 25.46 -22.04
CA ARG A 267 16.95 25.65 -20.92
C ARG A 267 18.41 25.72 -21.34
N GLY A 268 18.72 25.67 -22.63
CA GLY A 268 20.08 25.73 -23.16
C GLY A 268 20.99 24.62 -22.68
N LEU A 269 20.43 23.42 -22.40
CA LEU A 269 21.19 22.29 -21.89
C LEU A 269 22.02 21.64 -22.99
N ARG A 270 23.32 21.49 -22.75
CA ARG A 270 24.25 20.78 -23.65
C ARG A 270 23.95 19.28 -23.64
N PRO A 271 24.33 18.55 -24.72
CA PRO A 271 24.09 17.09 -24.79
C PRO A 271 24.61 16.29 -23.60
N ASN A 272 25.75 16.69 -23.02
CA ASN A 272 26.40 16.04 -21.88
C ASN A 272 25.90 16.51 -20.49
N GLN A 273 24.95 17.45 -20.45
CA GLN A 273 24.37 17.94 -19.20
C GLN A 273 23.12 17.13 -18.83
N ASN A 274 22.99 16.85 -17.55
CA ASN A 274 21.77 16.22 -17.01
C ASN A 274 20.57 17.14 -17.15
N ASN A 275 19.38 16.55 -17.24
CA ASN A 275 18.14 17.32 -17.26
C ASN A 275 17.97 18.06 -15.94
N THR A 276 17.49 19.29 -16.00
CA THR A 276 17.09 20.11 -14.84
C THR A 276 15.59 19.96 -14.53
N PHE A 277 14.98 18.90 -15.02
CA PHE A 277 13.61 18.46 -14.82
C PHE A 277 13.59 16.93 -14.87
N ASP A 278 12.51 16.35 -14.37
CA ASP A 278 12.28 14.90 -14.42
C ASP A 278 10.93 14.63 -15.07
N ILE A 279 10.89 13.64 -15.97
CA ILE A 279 9.66 13.17 -16.59
C ILE A 279 9.33 11.82 -15.99
N VAL A 280 8.13 11.71 -15.50
CA VAL A 280 7.64 10.51 -14.81
C VAL A 280 6.41 9.98 -15.53
N THR A 281 6.60 8.88 -16.24
CA THR A 281 5.53 8.11 -16.87
C THR A 281 4.83 7.22 -15.85
N GLN A 282 3.66 6.73 -16.20
CA GLN A 282 2.92 5.80 -15.33
C GLN A 282 3.72 4.53 -15.05
N ASP A 283 4.42 3.98 -16.05
CA ASP A 283 5.26 2.78 -15.88
C ASP A 283 6.42 3.02 -14.91
N ARG A 284 7.05 4.20 -14.98
CA ARG A 284 8.10 4.59 -14.04
C ARG A 284 7.57 4.75 -12.62
N LEU A 285 6.36 5.28 -12.46
CA LEU A 285 5.69 5.35 -11.16
C LEU A 285 5.43 3.96 -10.61
N TRP A 286 4.89 3.08 -11.45
CA TRP A 286 4.66 1.69 -11.09
C TRP A 286 5.96 0.99 -10.67
N ALA A 287 7.07 1.24 -11.38
CA ALA A 287 8.37 0.69 -11.03
C ALA A 287 8.88 1.21 -9.67
N ILE A 288 8.76 2.52 -9.41
CA ILE A 288 9.13 3.14 -8.12
C ILE A 288 8.28 2.53 -7.01
N TYR A 289 6.98 2.46 -7.22
CA TYR A 289 6.01 1.88 -6.29
C TYR A 289 6.37 0.42 -5.96
N ASN A 290 6.54 -0.42 -6.97
CA ASN A 290 6.89 -1.83 -6.79
C ASN A 290 8.22 -2.01 -6.05
N LYS A 291 9.20 -1.16 -6.31
CA LYS A 291 10.48 -1.18 -5.60
C LYS A 291 10.31 -0.86 -4.11
N LEU A 292 9.51 0.15 -3.78
CA LEU A 292 9.25 0.56 -2.40
C LEU A 292 8.51 -0.53 -1.63
N PHE A 293 7.36 -0.94 -2.15
CA PHE A 293 6.52 -1.94 -1.48
C PHE A 293 7.13 -3.33 -1.52
N GLY A 294 7.88 -3.68 -2.56
CA GLY A 294 8.68 -4.88 -2.62
C GLY A 294 9.70 -4.96 -1.49
N THR A 295 10.38 -3.85 -1.18
CA THR A 295 11.32 -3.77 -0.05
C THR A 295 10.61 -4.00 1.29
N PHE A 296 9.49 -3.32 1.52
CA PHE A 296 8.68 -3.54 2.73
C PHE A 296 8.19 -4.99 2.84
N PHE A 297 7.77 -5.59 1.72
CA PHE A 297 7.35 -6.98 1.69
C PHE A 297 8.48 -7.94 2.09
N VAL A 298 9.70 -7.73 1.58
CA VAL A 298 10.89 -8.53 1.95
C VAL A 298 11.22 -8.39 3.43
N VAL A 299 11.17 -7.17 3.99
CA VAL A 299 11.37 -6.92 5.42
C VAL A 299 10.29 -7.62 6.25
N GLY A 300 9.03 -7.53 5.84
CA GLY A 300 7.92 -8.23 6.50
C GLY A 300 8.10 -9.75 6.46
N LEU A 301 8.55 -10.31 5.33
CA LEU A 301 8.85 -11.73 5.18
C LEU A 301 10.00 -12.17 6.11
N ALA A 302 11.05 -11.36 6.23
CA ALA A 302 12.16 -11.63 7.15
C ALA A 302 11.69 -11.66 8.61
N LEU A 303 10.90 -10.66 9.04
CA LEU A 303 10.30 -10.63 10.39
C LEU A 303 9.39 -11.82 10.64
N SER A 304 8.56 -12.19 9.66
CA SER A 304 7.72 -13.37 9.73
C SER A 304 8.52 -14.66 9.90
N SER A 305 9.63 -14.78 9.15
CA SER A 305 10.53 -15.94 9.24
C SER A 305 11.12 -16.11 10.65
N VAL A 306 11.49 -15.01 11.31
CA VAL A 306 11.96 -15.03 12.70
C VAL A 306 10.85 -15.52 13.63
N GLY A 307 9.61 -15.03 13.48
CA GLY A 307 8.46 -15.50 14.26
C GLY A 307 8.20 -16.98 14.07
N LEU A 308 8.24 -17.47 12.82
CA LEU A 308 8.06 -18.89 12.50
C LEU A 308 9.20 -19.77 13.04
N LEU A 309 10.45 -19.29 13.02
CA LEU A 309 11.59 -20.00 13.60
C LEU A 309 11.43 -20.14 15.12
N VAL A 310 11.07 -19.07 15.82
CA VAL A 310 10.82 -19.11 17.27
C VAL A 310 9.66 -20.05 17.60
N GLY A 311 8.56 -19.95 16.86
CA GLY A 311 7.43 -20.86 16.99
C GLY A 311 7.82 -22.31 16.68
N GLY A 312 8.62 -22.55 15.64
CA GLY A 312 9.12 -23.87 15.25
C GLY A 312 10.01 -24.51 16.31
N VAL A 313 10.92 -23.76 16.92
CA VAL A 313 11.72 -24.24 18.06
C VAL A 313 10.81 -24.62 19.24
N GLY A 314 9.75 -23.86 19.48
CA GLY A 314 8.73 -24.20 20.47
C GLY A 314 8.01 -25.51 20.16
N VAL A 315 7.68 -25.75 18.87
CA VAL A 315 7.10 -27.05 18.43
C VAL A 315 8.04 -28.20 18.73
N VAL A 316 9.34 -28.10 18.39
CA VAL A 316 10.33 -29.12 18.73
C VAL A 316 10.36 -29.39 20.22
N ALA A 317 10.37 -28.36 21.06
CA ALA A 317 10.43 -28.50 22.51
C ALA A 317 9.19 -29.21 23.08
N ILE A 318 7.98 -28.82 22.65
CA ILE A 318 6.73 -29.46 23.10
C ILE A 318 6.69 -30.90 22.64
N MET A 319 6.97 -31.19 21.39
CA MET A 319 6.92 -32.52 20.82
C MET A 319 7.97 -33.45 21.45
N MET A 320 9.17 -32.95 21.78
CA MET A 320 10.20 -33.73 22.47
C MET A 320 9.72 -34.18 23.86
N ILE A 321 9.04 -33.29 24.60
CA ILE A 321 8.46 -33.63 25.90
C ILE A 321 7.32 -34.62 25.74
N SER A 322 6.40 -34.41 24.79
CA SER A 322 5.32 -35.33 24.49
C SER A 322 5.84 -36.75 24.15
N VAL A 323 6.95 -36.84 23.40
CA VAL A 323 7.58 -38.13 23.08
C VAL A 323 8.14 -38.79 24.34
N THR A 324 8.79 -38.06 25.26
CA THR A 324 9.34 -38.61 26.49
C THR A 324 8.24 -39.03 27.46
N GLU A 325 7.20 -38.24 27.67
CA GLU A 325 6.05 -38.56 28.52
C GLU A 325 5.27 -39.79 28.02
N ARG A 326 5.22 -40.02 26.69
CA ARG A 326 4.49 -41.13 26.04
C ARG A 326 5.39 -42.26 25.58
N THR A 327 6.63 -42.33 26.09
CA THR A 327 7.61 -43.37 25.69
C THR A 327 7.05 -44.79 25.82
N ARG A 328 6.40 -45.14 26.94
CA ARG A 328 5.80 -46.46 27.19
C ARG A 328 4.64 -46.74 26.21
N GLU A 329 3.79 -45.80 25.96
CA GLU A 329 2.66 -45.91 25.00
C GLU A 329 3.17 -46.22 23.58
N ILE A 330 4.22 -45.50 23.13
CA ILE A 330 4.88 -45.74 21.85
C ILE A 330 5.47 -47.12 21.78
N GLY A 331 6.09 -47.58 22.89
CA GLY A 331 6.62 -48.94 23.03
C GLY A 331 5.54 -50.02 22.88
N VAL A 332 4.40 -49.86 23.56
CA VAL A 332 3.24 -50.79 23.44
C VAL A 332 2.71 -50.82 22.01
N ARG A 333 2.49 -49.64 21.36
CA ARG A 333 2.00 -49.61 19.96
C ARG A 333 2.97 -50.33 19.01
N LYS A 334 4.27 -50.18 19.18
CA LYS A 334 5.28 -50.89 18.37
C LYS A 334 5.33 -52.38 18.64
N ALA A 335 5.20 -52.79 19.91
CA ALA A 335 5.12 -54.20 20.28
C ALA A 335 3.89 -54.89 19.69
N LEU A 336 2.77 -54.14 19.52
CA LEU A 336 1.55 -54.59 18.83
C LEU A 336 1.65 -54.52 17.29
N GLY A 337 2.81 -54.18 16.71
CA GLY A 337 3.05 -54.21 15.26
C GLY A 337 2.88 -52.90 14.53
N ALA A 338 2.80 -51.77 15.23
CA ALA A 338 2.77 -50.45 14.56
C ALA A 338 4.08 -50.19 13.78
N THR A 339 3.95 -49.80 12.51
CA THR A 339 5.10 -49.47 11.66
C THR A 339 5.75 -48.15 12.07
N ARG A 340 7.04 -47.98 11.73
CA ARG A 340 7.75 -46.69 11.94
C ARG A 340 7.03 -45.54 11.25
N TRP A 341 6.44 -45.80 10.09
CA TRP A 341 5.71 -44.76 9.31
C TRP A 341 4.41 -44.35 10.03
N THR A 342 3.69 -45.26 10.66
CA THR A 342 2.49 -44.95 11.41
C THR A 342 2.78 -44.02 12.59
N ILE A 343 3.84 -44.31 13.34
CA ILE A 343 4.26 -43.43 14.46
C ILE A 343 4.74 -42.06 13.95
N LEU A 344 5.57 -42.05 12.91
CA LEU A 344 6.04 -40.81 12.31
C LEU A 344 4.88 -39.93 11.85
N TRP A 345 3.93 -40.48 11.10
CA TRP A 345 2.77 -39.76 10.61
C TRP A 345 1.92 -39.16 11.73
N GLN A 346 1.68 -39.94 12.80
CA GLN A 346 0.93 -39.49 13.97
C GLN A 346 1.55 -38.23 14.58
N PHE A 347 2.86 -38.24 14.86
CA PHE A 347 3.56 -37.10 15.43
C PHE A 347 3.67 -35.89 14.47
N LEU A 348 3.75 -36.13 13.16
CA LEU A 348 3.69 -35.05 12.16
C LEU A 348 2.32 -34.38 12.13
N VAL A 349 1.24 -35.14 12.18
CA VAL A 349 -0.13 -34.59 12.27
C VAL A 349 -0.28 -33.75 13.55
N GLU A 350 0.25 -34.21 14.68
CA GLU A 350 0.24 -33.46 15.94
C GLU A 350 1.01 -32.11 15.79
N ALA A 351 2.19 -32.11 15.21
CA ALA A 351 2.99 -30.90 14.97
C ALA A 351 2.28 -29.92 14.04
N VAL A 352 1.71 -30.40 12.93
CA VAL A 352 0.96 -29.58 11.97
C VAL A 352 -0.32 -29.01 12.62
N THR A 353 -0.96 -29.75 13.49
CA THR A 353 -2.14 -29.28 14.24
C THR A 353 -1.76 -28.13 15.19
N LEU A 354 -0.64 -28.24 15.92
CA LEU A 354 -0.13 -27.19 16.80
C LEU A 354 0.15 -25.90 16.03
N THR A 355 0.88 -26.01 14.90
CA THR A 355 1.17 -24.85 14.05
C THR A 355 -0.08 -24.32 13.37
N GLY A 356 -1.03 -25.17 13.00
CA GLY A 356 -2.33 -24.81 12.41
C GLY A 356 -3.20 -23.98 13.36
N ILE A 357 -3.21 -24.31 14.66
CA ILE A 357 -3.89 -23.51 15.69
C ILE A 357 -3.24 -22.11 15.76
N GLY A 358 -1.91 -22.05 15.83
CA GLY A 358 -1.17 -20.78 15.80
C GLY A 358 -1.47 -19.96 14.55
N ALA A 359 -1.47 -20.61 13.37
CA ALA A 359 -1.80 -19.97 12.10
C ALA A 359 -3.23 -19.43 12.07
N SER A 360 -4.20 -20.16 12.62
CA SER A 360 -5.59 -19.70 12.69
C SER A 360 -5.73 -18.45 13.55
N VAL A 361 -5.05 -18.39 14.69
CA VAL A 361 -5.01 -17.19 15.55
C VAL A 361 -4.35 -16.04 14.82
N GLY A 362 -3.19 -16.26 14.18
CA GLY A 362 -2.49 -15.24 13.41
C GLY A 362 -3.31 -14.72 12.23
N LEU A 363 -4.03 -15.59 11.53
CA LEU A 363 -4.94 -15.24 10.44
C LEU A 363 -6.09 -14.34 10.92
N VAL A 364 -6.74 -14.71 12.01
CA VAL A 364 -7.84 -13.92 12.59
C VAL A 364 -7.32 -12.52 12.98
N LEU A 365 -6.18 -12.45 13.67
CA LEU A 365 -5.56 -11.17 14.04
C LEU A 365 -5.19 -10.34 12.79
N GLY A 366 -4.64 -10.98 11.76
CA GLY A 366 -4.30 -10.31 10.49
C GLY A 366 -5.52 -9.73 9.77
N ILE A 367 -6.63 -10.46 9.74
CA ILE A 367 -7.90 -9.99 9.18
C ILE A 367 -8.46 -8.84 10.01
N LEU A 368 -8.45 -8.94 11.34
CA LEU A 368 -8.92 -7.87 12.22
C LEU A 368 -8.13 -6.57 12.01
N VAL A 369 -6.81 -6.67 11.88
CA VAL A 369 -5.97 -5.50 11.57
C VAL A 369 -6.28 -4.94 10.18
N ALA A 370 -6.47 -5.78 9.17
CA ALA A 370 -6.86 -5.32 7.83
C ALA A 370 -8.20 -4.56 7.85
N ILE A 371 -9.18 -5.04 8.59
CA ILE A 371 -10.46 -4.35 8.81
C ILE A 371 -10.23 -3.04 9.57
N GLY A 372 -9.43 -3.04 10.64
CA GLY A 372 -9.11 -1.85 11.42
C GLY A 372 -8.40 -0.77 10.58
N VAL A 373 -7.45 -1.15 9.73
CA VAL A 373 -6.78 -0.22 8.80
C VAL A 373 -7.80 0.37 7.82
N ARG A 374 -8.67 -0.45 7.25
CA ARG A 374 -9.71 0.01 6.33
C ARG A 374 -10.69 0.99 6.96
N THR A 375 -11.03 0.81 8.24
CA THR A 375 -11.96 1.72 8.96
C THR A 375 -11.28 2.99 9.43
N ALA A 376 -10.00 2.91 9.84
CA ALA A 376 -9.24 4.07 10.31
C ALA A 376 -8.71 4.93 9.15
N TRP A 377 -8.36 4.30 8.05
CA TRP A 377 -7.84 4.94 6.83
C TRP A 377 -8.60 4.44 5.59
N PRO A 378 -9.78 5.00 5.29
CA PRO A 378 -10.61 4.60 4.14
C PRO A 378 -9.88 4.67 2.79
N SER A 379 -8.86 5.51 2.68
CA SER A 379 -7.98 5.63 1.51
C SER A 379 -7.11 4.40 1.24
N ILE A 380 -6.96 3.50 2.23
CA ILE A 380 -6.22 2.24 2.07
C ILE A 380 -7.23 1.08 2.09
N PRO A 381 -7.72 0.61 0.93
CA PRO A 381 -8.68 -0.48 0.87
C PRO A 381 -7.99 -1.83 1.15
N ALA A 382 -7.48 -2.00 2.39
CA ALA A 382 -6.87 -3.25 2.80
C ALA A 382 -7.86 -4.41 2.62
N SER A 383 -7.50 -5.39 1.79
CA SER A 383 -8.33 -6.55 1.50
C SER A 383 -7.50 -7.83 1.58
N THR A 384 -7.99 -8.79 2.37
CA THR A 384 -7.33 -10.09 2.49
C THR A 384 -7.65 -10.95 1.29
N SER A 385 -6.60 -11.41 0.59
CA SER A 385 -6.74 -12.32 -0.55
C SER A 385 -6.88 -13.77 -0.08
N TRP A 386 -7.72 -14.53 -0.77
CA TRP A 386 -7.75 -15.98 -0.60
C TRP A 386 -6.37 -16.64 -0.82
N ALA A 387 -5.61 -16.16 -1.80
CA ALA A 387 -4.25 -16.63 -2.04
C ALA A 387 -3.31 -16.40 -0.84
N SER A 388 -3.43 -15.25 -0.16
CA SER A 388 -2.64 -14.96 1.05
C SER A 388 -3.02 -15.86 2.23
N VAL A 389 -4.31 -16.20 2.36
CA VAL A 389 -4.79 -17.15 3.38
C VAL A 389 -4.20 -18.53 3.13
N VAL A 390 -4.30 -19.03 1.89
CA VAL A 390 -3.75 -20.36 1.53
C VAL A 390 -2.23 -20.38 1.69
N ALA A 391 -1.54 -19.34 1.27
CA ALA A 391 -0.08 -19.23 1.43
C ALA A 391 0.32 -19.25 2.93
N ALA A 392 -0.37 -18.49 3.77
CA ALA A 392 -0.09 -18.40 5.19
C ALA A 392 -0.32 -19.76 5.91
N LEU A 393 -1.42 -20.45 5.59
CA LEU A 393 -1.68 -21.79 6.11
C LEU A 393 -0.68 -22.83 5.58
N GLY A 394 -0.30 -22.72 4.30
CA GLY A 394 0.72 -23.58 3.68
C GLY A 394 2.09 -23.42 4.34
N ILE A 395 2.54 -22.19 4.55
CA ILE A 395 3.82 -21.89 5.23
C ILE A 395 3.79 -22.44 6.67
N SER A 396 2.67 -22.28 7.40
CA SER A 396 2.51 -22.82 8.74
C SER A 396 2.56 -24.35 8.76
N ALA A 397 1.91 -25.02 7.81
CA ALA A 397 1.95 -26.48 7.69
C ALA A 397 3.38 -26.97 7.40
N VAL A 398 4.10 -26.33 6.48
CA VAL A 398 5.51 -26.62 6.18
C VAL A 398 6.37 -26.45 7.44
N THR A 399 6.17 -25.36 8.20
CA THR A 399 6.86 -25.15 9.48
C THR A 399 6.58 -26.28 10.46
N GLY A 400 5.32 -26.70 10.60
CA GLY A 400 4.93 -27.84 11.46
C GLY A 400 5.63 -29.14 11.05
N VAL A 401 5.69 -29.43 9.75
CA VAL A 401 6.39 -30.62 9.22
C VAL A 401 7.89 -30.53 9.46
N VAL A 402 8.54 -29.42 9.11
CA VAL A 402 10.01 -29.25 9.22
C VAL A 402 10.47 -29.38 10.68
N PHE A 403 9.84 -28.65 11.58
CA PHE A 403 10.20 -28.66 12.99
C PHE A 403 9.66 -29.89 13.75
N GLY A 404 8.54 -30.46 13.33
CA GLY A 404 7.98 -31.70 13.87
C GLY A 404 8.74 -32.96 13.44
N MET A 405 9.49 -32.89 12.32
CA MET A 405 10.20 -34.07 11.77
C MET A 405 11.22 -34.65 12.73
N LEU A 406 12.00 -33.83 13.42
CA LEU A 406 13.06 -34.32 14.35
C LEU A 406 12.50 -35.11 15.52
N PRO A 407 11.50 -34.64 16.32
CA PRO A 407 10.90 -35.43 17.36
C PRO A 407 10.14 -36.64 16.82
N ALA A 408 9.44 -36.52 15.69
CA ALA A 408 8.70 -37.61 15.06
C ALA A 408 9.63 -38.79 14.65
N VAL A 409 10.78 -38.49 14.07
CA VAL A 409 11.79 -39.49 13.69
C VAL A 409 12.37 -40.15 14.93
N ARG A 410 12.61 -39.44 16.03
CA ARG A 410 13.09 -40.00 17.28
C ARG A 410 12.05 -40.99 17.86
N ALA A 411 10.77 -40.60 17.93
CA ALA A 411 9.69 -41.48 18.35
C ALA A 411 9.57 -42.73 17.46
N ALA A 412 9.67 -42.54 16.14
CA ALA A 412 9.57 -43.65 15.18
C ALA A 412 10.75 -44.63 15.24
N LYS A 413 11.93 -44.21 15.68
CA LYS A 413 13.15 -45.06 15.80
C LYS A 413 13.28 -45.72 17.18
N MET A 414 12.46 -45.39 18.17
CA MET A 414 12.55 -45.91 19.53
C MET A 414 12.42 -47.44 19.57
N ASP A 415 13.25 -48.09 20.34
CA ASP A 415 13.22 -49.54 20.53
C ASP A 415 12.07 -49.92 21.49
N PRO A 416 11.15 -50.84 21.13
CA PRO A 416 10.02 -51.21 21.97
C PRO A 416 10.45 -51.82 23.30
N VAL A 417 11.57 -52.55 23.33
CA VAL A 417 12.06 -53.20 24.57
C VAL A 417 12.57 -52.16 25.56
N VAL A 418 13.31 -51.15 25.05
CA VAL A 418 13.83 -50.07 25.88
C VAL A 418 12.67 -49.17 26.36
N ALA A 419 11.69 -48.90 25.47
CA ALA A 419 10.54 -48.06 25.79
C ALA A 419 9.62 -48.64 26.86
N LEU A 420 9.48 -49.97 26.90
CA LEU A 420 8.67 -50.68 27.93
C LEU A 420 9.37 -50.76 29.30
N ARG A 421 10.69 -50.63 29.35
CA ARG A 421 11.49 -50.59 30.58
C ARG A 421 11.65 -49.20 31.19
N TYR A 422 11.17 -48.20 30.52
CA TYR A 422 11.26 -46.80 30.97
C TYR A 422 10.23 -46.58 32.08
N GLU A 423 10.73 -46.33 33.32
CA GLU A 423 9.92 -45.93 34.49
C GLU A 423 9.61 -44.43 34.49
#